data_63758a3e71d9677ab2f601db025fe5bb
#
_entry.id   63758a3e71d9677ab2f601db025fe5bb
#
_cell.length_a   1.000
_cell.length_b   1.000
_cell.length_c   1.000
_cell.angle_alpha   90.00
_cell.angle_beta   90.00
_cell.angle_gamma   90.00
#
_symmetry.space_group_name_H-M   'P 1'
#
loop_
_entity.id
_entity.type
_entity.pdbx_description
1 polymer ?
#
loop_
_entity_poly.entity_id
_entity_poly.type
_entity_poly.pdbx_seq_one_letter_code
_entity_poly.pdbx_strand_id
1 'polypeptide(L)'
;AREERSFVTTEHILLSLLTEADGTAVHTIEEMDVDIEELQGEVLERMSNAEESKGKSVRRKSSKGEGKGLPASLKKFGRDLIGVARTGGIDPVIGRTAEIDRMIQILARRTKNNPILLGEAGVGKTAIVEGLAQRIADGEVPFLLEDKRVVTLSMTALVAGTKYRGEFEERLKNVVDDVIKAKNIILFIDEIHTLIRAGGAEGSLDAANILKPALARGEMQIIGATTLSEYKKHFAKDAALARRFQTVMVDEPSEEDAEKILLGLRGKYEEFHRARIEDAAVRAAVRLSKRYITDRCLPDKAVDLMDEAASRVRMRNIGDTDQLAGLRTEIAEIVKQKEAAISGQDYEKAAQLRDREQELRAQLEASRRGEDQRVEILVTENDIADVVAQWTGIPVQRIAAKESERLLALEKQIGRRVIGQDEAVRA
;
A
#
# COMPACT_ATOMS: atom_id res chain seq x y z
N ALA A 1 10.14 23.99 -36.76
CA ALA A 1 11.44 23.36 -36.53
C ALA A 1 12.25 24.26 -35.60
N ARG A 2 12.33 23.91 -34.33
CA ARG A 2 13.25 24.49 -33.35
C ARG A 2 14.20 23.36 -32.98
N GLU A 3 15.48 23.53 -33.34
CA GLU A 3 16.59 22.67 -32.97
C GLU A 3 16.68 22.66 -31.42
N GLU A 4 16.41 21.53 -30.82
CA GLU A 4 16.83 21.25 -29.45
C GLU A 4 18.36 21.08 -29.49
N ARG A 5 19.07 22.02 -28.88
CA ARG A 5 20.53 21.93 -28.69
C ARG A 5 20.80 20.86 -27.63
N SER A 6 21.04 19.64 -28.03
CA SER A 6 21.60 18.60 -27.16
C SER A 6 23.08 18.93 -26.90
N PHE A 7 23.41 19.14 -25.62
CA PHE A 7 24.80 19.30 -25.21
C PHE A 7 25.50 17.93 -25.23
N VAL A 8 26.65 17.85 -25.89
CA VAL A 8 27.51 16.67 -25.82
C VAL A 8 28.14 16.61 -24.42
N THR A 9 27.90 15.51 -23.69
CA THR A 9 28.48 15.27 -22.38
C THR A 9 29.72 14.37 -22.49
N THR A 10 30.46 14.23 -21.40
CA THR A 10 31.64 13.34 -21.32
C THR A 10 31.29 11.89 -21.60
N GLU A 11 30.09 11.44 -21.24
CA GLU A 11 29.56 10.12 -21.50
C GLU A 11 29.37 9.87 -23.00
N HIS A 12 28.89 10.86 -23.74
CA HIS A 12 28.76 10.77 -25.22
C HIS A 12 30.13 10.63 -25.91
N ILE A 13 31.16 11.35 -25.42
CA ILE A 13 32.52 11.25 -25.95
C ILE A 13 33.11 9.87 -25.63
N LEU A 14 32.92 9.39 -24.40
CA LEU A 14 33.41 8.08 -23.96
C LEU A 14 32.76 6.95 -24.80
N LEU A 15 31.43 7.01 -24.97
CA LEU A 15 30.70 6.02 -25.75
C LEU A 15 31.18 5.99 -27.22
N SER A 16 31.43 7.18 -27.79
CA SER A 16 31.98 7.29 -29.15
C SER A 16 33.36 6.64 -29.26
N LEU A 17 34.24 6.85 -28.29
CA LEU A 17 35.58 6.24 -28.25
C LEU A 17 35.53 4.71 -28.07
N LEU A 18 34.58 4.21 -27.29
CA LEU A 18 34.39 2.76 -27.10
C LEU A 18 33.69 2.06 -28.27
N THR A 19 33.04 2.82 -29.16
CA THR A 19 32.38 2.27 -30.37
C THR A 19 33.33 2.09 -31.55
N GLU A 20 34.48 2.74 -31.51
CA GLU A 20 35.49 2.69 -32.58
C GLU A 20 36.42 1.48 -32.34
N ALA A 21 36.06 0.30 -32.91
CA ALA A 21 36.70 -0.98 -32.61
C ALA A 21 38.21 -1.03 -32.85
N ASP A 22 38.75 -0.23 -33.77
CA ASP A 22 40.20 -0.14 -34.09
C ASP A 22 40.87 1.04 -33.39
N GLY A 23 40.19 1.68 -32.42
CA GLY A 23 40.72 2.84 -31.70
C GLY A 23 41.79 2.48 -30.69
N THR A 24 42.85 3.28 -30.57
CA THR A 24 43.91 3.11 -29.55
C THR A 24 43.37 3.10 -28.14
N ALA A 25 42.22 3.75 -27.88
CA ALA A 25 41.55 3.77 -26.60
C ALA A 25 40.99 2.39 -26.23
N VAL A 26 40.39 1.69 -27.20
CA VAL A 26 39.81 0.35 -27.02
C VAL A 26 40.92 -0.65 -26.70
N HIS A 27 42.01 -0.66 -27.50
CA HIS A 27 43.16 -1.53 -27.24
C HIS A 27 43.80 -1.29 -25.87
N THR A 28 43.91 -0.03 -25.42
CA THR A 28 44.48 0.27 -24.11
C THR A 28 43.59 -0.25 -22.96
N ILE A 29 42.26 -0.21 -23.13
CA ILE A 29 41.29 -0.69 -22.12
C ILE A 29 41.27 -2.23 -22.08
N GLU A 30 41.36 -2.90 -23.24
CA GLU A 30 41.50 -4.35 -23.35
C GLU A 30 42.80 -4.86 -22.69
N GLU A 31 43.94 -4.13 -22.87
CA GLU A 31 45.17 -4.44 -22.17
C GLU A 31 45.08 -4.34 -20.65
N MET A 32 44.11 -3.61 -20.12
CA MET A 32 43.81 -3.49 -18.69
C MET A 32 42.86 -4.57 -18.16
N ASP A 33 42.52 -5.57 -18.97
CA ASP A 33 41.62 -6.70 -18.65
C ASP A 33 40.17 -6.24 -18.26
N VAL A 34 39.68 -5.16 -18.91
CA VAL A 34 38.33 -4.61 -18.72
C VAL A 34 37.46 -4.99 -19.92
N ASP A 35 36.31 -5.56 -19.66
CA ASP A 35 35.31 -5.91 -20.66
C ASP A 35 34.65 -4.67 -21.26
N ILE A 36 34.82 -4.44 -22.56
CA ILE A 36 34.34 -3.26 -23.27
C ILE A 36 32.82 -3.27 -23.41
N GLU A 37 32.17 -4.44 -23.55
CA GLU A 37 30.72 -4.55 -23.65
C GLU A 37 30.07 -4.22 -22.32
N GLU A 38 30.65 -4.65 -21.21
CA GLU A 38 30.17 -4.31 -19.86
C GLU A 38 30.35 -2.81 -19.59
N LEU A 39 31.47 -2.22 -19.97
CA LEU A 39 31.73 -0.79 -19.82
C LEU A 39 30.80 0.08 -20.68
N GLN A 40 30.51 -0.33 -21.91
CA GLN A 40 29.51 0.34 -22.79
C GLN A 40 28.12 0.28 -22.16
N GLY A 41 27.72 -0.86 -21.56
CA GLY A 41 26.46 -1.04 -20.85
C GLY A 41 26.32 -0.08 -19.66
N GLU A 42 27.38 0.06 -18.84
CA GLU A 42 27.39 1.01 -17.71
C GLU A 42 27.29 2.48 -18.15
N VAL A 43 27.96 2.84 -19.25
CA VAL A 43 27.89 4.20 -19.80
C VAL A 43 26.48 4.52 -20.32
N LEU A 44 25.84 3.58 -21.03
CA LEU A 44 24.47 3.74 -21.52
C LEU A 44 23.46 3.84 -20.38
N GLU A 45 23.61 3.05 -19.31
CA GLU A 45 22.77 3.14 -18.13
C GLU A 45 22.92 4.48 -17.42
N ARG A 46 24.11 5.04 -17.33
CA ARG A 46 24.34 6.38 -16.77
C ARG A 46 23.74 7.47 -17.64
N MET A 47 23.77 7.34 -18.96
CA MET A 47 23.16 8.31 -19.88
C MET A 47 21.63 8.32 -19.77
N SER A 48 20.98 7.15 -19.71
CA SER A 48 19.52 7.03 -19.55
C SER A 48 19.05 7.61 -18.22
N ASN A 49 19.77 7.37 -17.12
CA ASN A 49 19.49 7.94 -15.81
C ASN A 49 19.72 9.47 -15.75
N ALA A 50 20.59 10.02 -16.62
CA ALA A 50 20.86 11.45 -16.70
C ALA A 50 19.79 12.22 -17.51
N GLU A 51 19.11 11.58 -18.47
CA GLU A 51 18.02 12.18 -19.25
C GLU A 51 16.72 12.29 -18.45
N GLU A 52 16.42 11.34 -17.58
CA GLU A 52 15.25 11.41 -16.68
C GLU A 52 15.36 12.53 -15.62
N SER A 53 16.58 12.99 -15.32
CA SER A 53 16.82 14.03 -14.32
C SER A 53 16.70 15.48 -14.81
N LYS A 54 16.59 15.74 -16.14
CA LYS A 54 16.54 17.09 -16.72
C LYS A 54 15.17 17.76 -16.80
N GLY A 55 14.13 17.14 -16.27
CA GLY A 55 12.73 17.62 -16.34
C GLY A 55 12.26 18.55 -15.21
N LYS A 56 13.07 18.96 -14.24
CA LYS A 56 12.62 19.92 -13.20
C LYS A 56 13.65 20.97 -12.85
N SER A 57 13.26 22.22 -13.06
CA SER A 57 14.00 23.47 -12.87
C SER A 57 14.46 23.75 -11.45
N VAL A 58 15.72 24.19 -11.36
CA VAL A 58 16.27 25.24 -10.46
C VAL A 58 15.58 25.47 -9.12
N ARG A 59 16.14 24.90 -8.05
CA ARG A 59 16.25 25.60 -6.76
C ARG A 59 17.44 25.10 -5.93
N ARG A 60 18.34 26.06 -5.68
CA ARG A 60 19.37 26.18 -4.63
C ARG A 60 20.15 24.92 -4.20
N LYS A 61 21.43 24.94 -4.56
CA LYS A 61 22.52 24.18 -3.93
C LYS A 61 22.53 24.44 -2.41
N SER A 62 22.31 23.41 -1.63
CA SER A 62 22.97 23.23 -0.35
C SER A 62 23.57 21.82 -0.35
N SER A 63 24.78 21.76 0.13
CA SER A 63 25.77 20.74 0.01
C SER A 63 25.38 19.35 0.53
N LYS A 64 25.81 18.33 -0.24
CA LYS A 64 26.31 17.01 0.17
C LYS A 64 25.42 16.10 1.02
N GLY A 65 24.94 15.08 0.36
CA GLY A 65 24.50 13.80 0.88
C GLY A 65 24.14 12.91 -0.30
N GLU A 66 25.15 12.37 -0.99
CA GLU A 66 24.95 11.26 -1.91
C GLU A 66 24.31 10.12 -1.14
N GLY A 67 23.00 9.96 -1.31
CA GLY A 67 22.25 8.87 -0.72
C GLY A 67 22.76 7.54 -1.28
N LYS A 68 23.65 6.89 -0.55
CA LYS A 68 23.99 5.49 -0.79
C LYS A 68 22.69 4.73 -0.94
N GLY A 69 22.51 4.05 -2.07
CA GLY A 69 21.33 3.20 -2.30
C GLY A 69 21.09 2.26 -1.14
N LEU A 70 19.89 1.74 -0.99
CA LEU A 70 19.59 0.74 0.05
C LEU A 70 20.57 -0.43 -0.06
N PRO A 71 21.11 -0.92 1.07
CA PRO A 71 21.92 -2.14 1.10
C PRO A 71 21.19 -3.32 0.42
N ALA A 72 21.96 -4.23 -0.18
CA ALA A 72 21.41 -5.33 -0.97
C ALA A 72 20.47 -6.23 -0.15
N SER A 73 20.76 -6.49 1.12
CA SER A 73 19.89 -7.26 2.01
C SER A 73 18.52 -6.57 2.22
N LEU A 74 18.53 -5.24 2.40
CA LEU A 74 17.32 -4.46 2.60
C LEU A 74 16.51 -4.26 1.31
N LYS A 75 17.16 -4.24 0.13
CA LYS A 75 16.44 -4.29 -1.15
C LYS A 75 15.68 -5.59 -1.35
N LYS A 76 16.22 -6.71 -0.85
CA LYS A 76 15.63 -8.04 -1.00
C LYS A 76 14.50 -8.31 0.00
N PHE A 77 14.64 -7.86 1.25
CA PHE A 77 13.75 -8.22 2.36
C PHE A 77 12.98 -7.02 2.92
N GLY A 78 13.22 -5.81 2.44
CA GLY A 78 12.61 -4.60 2.95
C GLY A 78 11.97 -3.74 1.86
N ARG A 79 11.07 -2.83 2.28
CA ARG A 79 10.44 -1.79 1.46
C ARG A 79 10.81 -0.43 2.02
N ASP A 80 11.39 0.44 1.22
CA ASP A 80 11.70 1.82 1.60
C ASP A 80 10.45 2.69 1.57
N LEU A 81 9.93 3.04 2.73
CA LEU A 81 8.73 3.87 2.84
C LEU A 81 8.97 5.31 2.37
N ILE A 82 10.17 5.86 2.56
CA ILE A 82 10.46 7.22 2.11
C ILE A 82 10.55 7.30 0.58
N GLY A 83 11.13 6.27 -0.04
CA GLY A 83 11.11 6.15 -1.49
C GLY A 83 9.68 6.11 -2.05
N VAL A 84 8.81 5.32 -1.42
CA VAL A 84 7.39 5.21 -1.78
C VAL A 84 6.64 6.52 -1.52
N ALA A 85 6.90 7.20 -0.39
CA ALA A 85 6.32 8.51 -0.09
C ALA A 85 6.62 9.55 -1.18
N ARG A 86 7.88 9.63 -1.61
CA ARG A 86 8.31 10.57 -2.66
C ARG A 86 7.67 10.32 -4.03
N THR A 87 7.26 9.09 -4.30
CA THR A 87 6.54 8.73 -5.53
C THR A 87 5.02 8.86 -5.40
N GLY A 88 4.51 9.31 -4.26
CA GLY A 88 3.06 9.44 -4.01
C GLY A 88 2.35 8.10 -3.77
N GLY A 89 3.10 7.03 -3.50
CA GLY A 89 2.57 5.68 -3.29
C GLY A 89 2.07 5.40 -1.87
N ILE A 90 2.10 6.39 -0.96
CA ILE A 90 1.54 6.28 0.39
C ILE A 90 0.15 6.93 0.44
N ASP A 91 -0.73 6.33 1.21
CA ASP A 91 -2.05 6.89 1.47
C ASP A 91 -1.97 8.09 2.43
N PRO A 92 -2.85 9.09 2.29
CA PRO A 92 -2.86 10.23 3.20
C PRO A 92 -3.19 9.78 4.62
N VAL A 93 -2.34 10.15 5.58
CA VAL A 93 -2.54 9.80 6.99
C VAL A 93 -3.28 10.94 7.70
N ILE A 94 -4.48 10.65 8.16
CA ILE A 94 -5.41 11.63 8.74
C ILE A 94 -5.65 11.30 10.22
N GLY A 95 -5.68 12.34 11.07
CA GLY A 95 -6.08 12.22 12.48
C GLY A 95 -5.05 11.57 13.40
N ARG A 96 -3.81 11.28 12.95
CA ARG A 96 -2.77 10.60 13.74
C ARG A 96 -1.55 11.48 14.05
N THR A 97 -1.73 12.79 14.06
CA THR A 97 -0.64 13.75 14.29
C THR A 97 0.03 13.56 15.66
N ALA A 98 -0.75 13.33 16.72
CA ALA A 98 -0.23 13.19 18.07
C ALA A 98 0.66 11.95 18.23
N GLU A 99 0.27 10.82 17.64
CA GLU A 99 1.03 9.59 17.66
C GLU A 99 2.33 9.70 16.85
N ILE A 100 2.26 10.35 15.67
CA ILE A 100 3.45 10.62 14.85
C ILE A 100 4.40 11.56 15.58
N ASP A 101 3.93 12.65 16.17
CA ASP A 101 4.76 13.57 16.96
C ASP A 101 5.41 12.85 18.15
N ARG A 102 4.67 11.96 18.80
CA ARG A 102 5.20 11.14 19.89
C ARG A 102 6.29 10.18 19.42
N MET A 103 6.14 9.56 18.24
CA MET A 103 7.19 8.73 17.65
C MET A 103 8.44 9.55 17.34
N ILE A 104 8.28 10.74 16.73
CA ILE A 104 9.38 11.66 16.43
C ILE A 104 10.15 12.01 17.70
N GLN A 105 9.43 12.38 18.78
CA GLN A 105 10.03 12.67 20.08
C GLN A 105 10.83 11.48 20.63
N ILE A 106 10.30 10.25 20.51
CA ILE A 106 10.98 9.04 21.00
C ILE A 106 12.23 8.77 20.16
N LEU A 107 12.14 8.84 18.84
CA LEU A 107 13.27 8.61 17.93
C LEU A 107 14.42 9.61 18.14
N ALA A 108 14.11 10.85 18.55
CA ALA A 108 15.09 11.89 18.87
C ALA A 108 15.77 11.74 20.25
N ARG A 109 15.35 10.78 21.09
CA ARG A 109 15.94 10.58 22.41
C ARG A 109 17.32 9.95 22.33
N ARG A 110 18.16 10.22 23.31
CA ARG A 110 19.48 9.58 23.46
C ARG A 110 19.40 8.10 23.86
N THR A 111 18.41 7.75 24.68
CA THR A 111 18.16 6.40 25.17
C THR A 111 16.69 6.07 25.08
N LYS A 112 16.33 4.79 24.97
CA LYS A 112 14.96 4.32 24.72
C LYS A 112 14.35 5.00 23.49
N ASN A 113 15.14 5.07 22.41
CA ASN A 113 14.81 5.73 21.16
C ASN A 113 14.15 4.79 20.13
N ASN A 114 13.58 3.69 20.60
CA ASN A 114 12.84 2.74 19.78
C ASN A 114 11.37 2.80 20.18
N PRO A 115 10.48 3.41 19.38
CA PRO A 115 9.04 3.38 19.64
C PRO A 115 8.45 2.00 19.35
N ILE A 116 7.47 1.61 20.16
CA ILE A 116 6.62 0.45 19.89
C ILE A 116 5.17 0.88 19.93
N LEU A 117 4.48 0.74 18.79
CA LEU A 117 3.07 1.04 18.62
C LEU A 117 2.23 -0.11 19.17
N LEU A 118 1.37 0.19 20.14
CA LEU A 118 0.49 -0.78 20.79
C LEU A 118 -0.96 -0.43 20.52
N GLY A 119 -1.69 -1.33 19.86
CA GLY A 119 -3.10 -1.15 19.54
C GLY A 119 -3.68 -2.42 18.94
N GLU A 120 -4.99 -2.53 18.89
CA GLU A 120 -5.67 -3.67 18.29
C GLU A 120 -5.41 -3.76 16.77
N ALA A 121 -5.72 -4.90 16.16
CA ALA A 121 -5.61 -5.07 14.72
C ALA A 121 -6.57 -4.09 14.00
N GLY A 122 -6.12 -3.49 12.89
CA GLY A 122 -6.95 -2.59 12.10
C GLY A 122 -7.08 -1.14 12.59
N VAL A 123 -6.42 -0.75 13.71
CA VAL A 123 -6.47 0.66 14.19
C VAL A 123 -5.57 1.64 13.40
N GLY A 124 -4.79 1.15 12.44
CA GLY A 124 -3.93 1.99 11.59
C GLY A 124 -2.50 2.18 12.10
N LYS A 125 -1.90 1.21 12.82
CA LYS A 125 -0.49 1.29 13.28
C LYS A 125 0.50 1.48 12.15
N THR A 126 0.33 0.77 11.06
CA THR A 126 1.19 0.87 9.86
C THR A 126 1.06 2.24 9.21
N ALA A 127 -0.16 2.79 9.10
CA ALA A 127 -0.41 4.12 8.58
C ALA A 127 0.33 5.22 9.37
N ILE A 128 0.47 5.09 10.69
CA ILE A 128 1.23 6.05 11.51
C ILE A 128 2.71 6.06 11.11
N VAL A 129 3.30 4.90 10.80
CA VAL A 129 4.69 4.81 10.33
C VAL A 129 4.84 5.35 8.91
N GLU A 130 3.85 5.12 8.06
CA GLU A 130 3.76 5.71 6.72
C GLU A 130 3.65 7.23 6.79
N GLY A 131 2.86 7.77 7.73
CA GLY A 131 2.78 9.21 8.00
C GLY A 131 4.11 9.81 8.49
N LEU A 132 4.87 9.08 9.31
CA LEU A 132 6.23 9.48 9.67
C LEU A 132 7.14 9.53 8.43
N ALA A 133 7.07 8.51 7.56
CA ALA A 133 7.86 8.47 6.33
C ALA A 133 7.50 9.63 5.38
N GLN A 134 6.21 9.99 5.30
CA GLN A 134 5.75 11.15 4.54
C GLN A 134 6.34 12.45 5.08
N ARG A 135 6.27 12.69 6.41
CA ARG A 135 6.86 13.89 7.03
C ARG A 135 8.37 13.97 6.85
N ILE A 136 9.08 12.84 6.88
CA ILE A 136 10.53 12.83 6.60
C ILE A 136 10.77 13.19 5.12
N ALA A 137 9.95 12.67 4.20
CA ALA A 137 10.07 12.97 2.77
C ALA A 137 9.80 14.44 2.45
N ASP A 138 8.87 15.08 3.20
CA ASP A 138 8.48 16.48 3.07
C ASP A 138 9.42 17.44 3.83
N GLY A 139 10.31 16.91 4.68
CA GLY A 139 11.22 17.70 5.51
C GLY A 139 10.56 18.31 6.76
N GLU A 140 9.40 17.80 7.17
CA GLU A 140 8.63 18.28 8.33
C GLU A 140 9.03 17.55 9.64
N VAL A 141 10.32 17.29 9.80
CA VAL A 141 10.88 16.60 10.97
C VAL A 141 12.11 17.34 11.51
N PRO A 142 12.50 17.14 12.78
CA PRO A 142 13.73 17.68 13.32
C PRO A 142 14.96 17.21 12.53
N PHE A 143 15.98 18.07 12.44
CA PHE A 143 17.25 17.84 11.72
C PHE A 143 17.86 16.43 11.93
N LEU A 144 17.71 15.86 13.15
CA LEU A 144 18.19 14.52 13.46
C LEU A 144 17.55 13.39 12.63
N LEU A 145 16.39 13.64 12.04
CA LEU A 145 15.61 12.66 11.28
C LEU A 145 15.55 12.95 9.77
N GLU A 146 16.01 14.12 9.31
CA GLU A 146 15.94 14.52 7.89
C GLU A 146 16.67 13.57 6.93
N ASP A 147 17.83 13.04 7.37
CA ASP A 147 18.63 12.09 6.59
C ASP A 147 18.27 10.62 6.86
N LYS A 148 17.28 10.36 7.71
CA LYS A 148 16.89 8.99 8.04
C LYS A 148 16.01 8.38 6.94
N ARG A 149 16.10 7.07 6.83
CA ARG A 149 15.27 6.25 5.93
C ARG A 149 14.48 5.23 6.76
N VAL A 150 13.18 5.19 6.56
CA VAL A 150 12.30 4.19 7.21
C VAL A 150 12.12 3.03 6.26
N VAL A 151 12.55 1.85 6.68
CA VAL A 151 12.49 0.63 5.86
C VAL A 151 11.66 -0.41 6.60
N THR A 152 10.54 -0.83 5.99
CA THR A 152 9.73 -1.94 6.50
C THR A 152 10.44 -3.26 6.24
N LEU A 153 10.62 -4.07 7.27
CA LEU A 153 11.22 -5.40 7.16
C LEU A 153 10.12 -6.46 7.05
N SER A 154 10.13 -7.22 5.96
CA SER A 154 9.19 -8.34 5.77
C SER A 154 9.71 -9.61 6.43
N MET A 155 9.10 -10.00 7.54
CA MET A 155 9.43 -11.27 8.22
C MET A 155 9.13 -12.48 7.34
N THR A 156 8.03 -12.43 6.59
CA THR A 156 7.65 -13.49 5.65
C THR A 156 8.71 -13.68 4.57
N ALA A 157 9.26 -12.59 4.00
CA ALA A 157 10.31 -12.65 2.99
C ALA A 157 11.63 -13.22 3.55
N LEU A 158 11.96 -12.93 4.82
CA LEU A 158 13.15 -13.47 5.48
C LEU A 158 13.07 -14.98 5.67
N VAL A 159 11.88 -15.50 6.00
CA VAL A 159 11.63 -16.95 6.24
C VAL A 159 11.41 -17.70 4.93
N ALA A 160 10.87 -17.05 3.90
CA ALA A 160 10.55 -17.70 2.63
C ALA A 160 11.78 -18.38 2.01
N GLY A 161 11.62 -19.68 1.67
CA GLY A 161 12.65 -20.49 1.02
C GLY A 161 13.81 -20.90 1.94
N THR A 162 13.76 -20.66 3.25
CA THR A 162 14.74 -21.21 4.20
C THR A 162 14.36 -22.65 4.55
N LYS A 163 15.30 -23.57 4.34
CA LYS A 163 15.13 -24.99 4.74
C LYS A 163 15.64 -25.24 6.15
N TYR A 164 16.60 -24.44 6.60
CA TYR A 164 17.27 -24.61 7.89
C TYR A 164 17.22 -23.30 8.69
N ARG A 165 17.14 -23.44 10.00
CA ARG A 165 17.15 -22.34 10.97
C ARG A 165 18.30 -21.36 10.75
N GLY A 166 19.51 -21.87 10.50
CA GLY A 166 20.72 -21.07 10.32
C GLY A 166 20.64 -20.09 9.14
N GLU A 167 19.93 -20.44 8.07
CA GLU A 167 19.76 -19.56 6.91
C GLU A 167 18.96 -18.30 7.25
N PHE A 168 17.91 -18.43 8.05
CA PHE A 168 17.13 -17.29 8.52
C PHE A 168 17.96 -16.41 9.47
N GLU A 169 18.67 -17.02 10.42
CA GLU A 169 19.52 -16.30 11.36
C GLU A 169 20.64 -15.52 10.63
N GLU A 170 21.25 -16.12 9.61
CA GLU A 170 22.24 -15.48 8.76
C GLU A 170 21.65 -14.31 7.96
N ARG A 171 20.48 -14.48 7.34
CA ARG A 171 19.80 -13.40 6.62
C ARG A 171 19.47 -12.22 7.53
N LEU A 172 18.91 -12.48 8.72
CA LEU A 172 18.59 -11.44 9.70
C LEU A 172 19.85 -10.74 10.20
N LYS A 173 20.92 -11.50 10.46
CA LYS A 173 22.22 -10.93 10.86
C LYS A 173 22.79 -10.01 9.78
N ASN A 174 22.73 -10.41 8.52
CA ASN A 174 23.18 -9.58 7.40
C ASN A 174 22.36 -8.28 7.30
N VAL A 175 21.05 -8.33 7.52
CA VAL A 175 20.19 -7.13 7.58
C VAL A 175 20.62 -6.22 8.74
N VAL A 176 20.84 -6.76 9.93
CA VAL A 176 21.29 -5.99 11.11
C VAL A 176 22.65 -5.33 10.86
N ASP A 177 23.61 -6.08 10.33
CA ASP A 177 24.95 -5.57 10.02
C ASP A 177 24.88 -4.44 8.97
N ASP A 178 24.03 -4.56 7.96
CA ASP A 178 23.85 -3.55 6.96
C ASP A 178 23.18 -2.27 7.52
N VAL A 179 22.23 -2.41 8.43
CA VAL A 179 21.59 -1.27 9.13
C VAL A 179 22.61 -0.53 10.00
N ILE A 180 23.44 -1.27 10.75
CA ILE A 180 24.49 -0.69 11.60
C ILE A 180 25.51 0.07 10.75
N LYS A 181 25.93 -0.49 9.61
CA LYS A 181 26.88 0.17 8.68
C LYS A 181 26.28 1.43 8.05
N ALA A 182 25.02 1.41 7.72
CA ALA A 182 24.34 2.53 7.06
C ALA A 182 24.10 3.74 7.99
N LYS A 183 23.87 3.51 9.29
CA LYS A 183 23.64 4.51 10.36
C LYS A 183 22.40 5.41 10.18
N ASN A 184 21.85 5.50 8.98
CA ASN A 184 20.71 6.36 8.65
C ASN A 184 19.41 5.58 8.44
N ILE A 185 19.36 4.29 8.76
CA ILE A 185 18.19 3.44 8.57
C ILE A 185 17.48 3.22 9.90
N ILE A 186 16.14 3.42 9.87
CA ILE A 186 15.21 3.04 10.93
C ILE A 186 14.43 1.84 10.39
N LEU A 187 14.52 0.69 11.04
CA LEU A 187 13.72 -0.47 10.66
C LEU A 187 12.32 -0.36 11.23
N PHE A 188 11.32 -0.57 10.40
CA PHE A 188 9.97 -0.82 10.84
C PHE A 188 9.66 -2.32 10.78
N ILE A 189 9.21 -2.87 11.89
CA ILE A 189 8.83 -4.28 12.00
C ILE A 189 7.40 -4.35 12.49
N ASP A 190 6.51 -4.70 11.56
CA ASP A 190 5.14 -4.99 11.93
C ASP A 190 5.04 -6.36 12.61
N GLU A 191 4.09 -6.52 13.50
CA GLU A 191 3.96 -7.73 14.33
C GLU A 191 5.30 -8.16 14.98
N ILE A 192 6.02 -7.20 15.57
CA ILE A 192 7.36 -7.43 16.16
C ILE A 192 7.40 -8.59 17.19
N HIS A 193 6.25 -8.98 17.73
CA HIS A 193 6.13 -10.13 18.61
C HIS A 193 6.48 -11.46 17.92
N THR A 194 6.37 -11.53 16.60
CA THR A 194 6.74 -12.72 15.81
C THR A 194 8.22 -13.05 15.92
N LEU A 195 9.08 -12.02 16.06
CA LEU A 195 10.52 -12.20 16.29
C LEU A 195 10.86 -12.85 17.63
N ILE A 196 9.99 -12.65 18.64
CA ILE A 196 10.21 -13.13 20.01
C ILE A 196 9.53 -14.48 20.20
N ARG A 197 8.38 -14.69 19.54
CA ARG A 197 7.61 -15.95 19.58
C ARG A 197 8.37 -17.14 18.99
N ALA A 198 9.26 -16.83 18.09
CA ALA A 198 10.14 -17.82 17.48
C ALA A 198 11.06 -18.58 18.50
N GLY A 199 11.09 -18.22 19.78
CA GLY A 199 11.97 -18.79 20.84
C GLY A 199 11.32 -19.76 21.84
N GLY A 200 10.03 -20.09 21.75
CA GLY A 200 9.29 -20.78 22.82
C GLY A 200 9.04 -22.30 22.69
N ALA A 201 9.28 -22.91 21.54
CA ALA A 201 9.21 -24.37 21.37
C ALA A 201 10.58 -24.92 20.99
N GLU A 202 10.92 -26.13 21.40
CA GLU A 202 12.17 -26.81 20.97
C GLU A 202 12.29 -26.76 19.44
N GLY A 203 13.22 -25.92 18.94
CA GLY A 203 13.43 -25.70 17.50
C GLY A 203 12.98 -24.34 16.94
N SER A 204 12.42 -23.43 17.74
CA SER A 204 11.95 -22.14 17.25
C SER A 204 13.07 -21.08 17.14
N LEU A 205 12.88 -20.18 16.16
CA LEU A 205 13.82 -19.13 15.75
C LEU A 205 13.95 -18.04 16.86
N ASP A 206 15.12 -17.88 17.45
CA ASP A 206 15.37 -16.83 18.46
C ASP A 206 15.99 -15.57 17.82
N ALA A 207 15.20 -14.93 16.94
CA ALA A 207 15.58 -13.71 16.24
C ALA A 207 15.86 -12.54 17.22
N ALA A 208 15.23 -12.56 18.40
CA ALA A 208 15.44 -11.56 19.42
C ALA A 208 16.91 -11.51 19.89
N ASN A 209 17.59 -12.64 19.97
CA ASN A 209 18.99 -12.69 20.42
C ASN A 209 19.96 -12.04 19.41
N ILE A 210 19.60 -11.98 18.12
CA ILE A 210 20.38 -11.30 17.10
C ILE A 210 20.24 -9.77 17.24
N LEU A 211 19.04 -9.29 17.58
CA LEU A 211 18.75 -7.85 17.70
C LEU A 211 19.20 -7.25 19.04
N LYS A 212 19.13 -8.01 20.14
CA LYS A 212 19.46 -7.54 21.50
C LYS A 212 20.80 -6.84 21.62
N PRO A 213 21.94 -7.36 21.09
CA PRO A 213 23.23 -6.71 21.20
C PRO A 213 23.27 -5.33 20.54
N ALA A 214 22.74 -5.21 19.32
CA ALA A 214 22.71 -3.95 18.55
C ALA A 214 21.81 -2.90 19.22
N LEU A 215 20.63 -3.31 19.71
CA LEU A 215 19.73 -2.45 20.48
C LEU A 215 20.33 -2.04 21.83
N ALA A 216 21.06 -2.94 22.49
CA ALA A 216 21.69 -2.63 23.76
C ALA A 216 22.80 -1.59 23.62
N ARG A 217 23.56 -1.63 22.54
CA ARG A 217 24.59 -0.64 22.22
C ARG A 217 24.05 0.66 21.60
N GLY A 218 22.76 0.68 21.19
CA GLY A 218 22.14 1.83 20.52
C GLY A 218 22.67 2.05 19.10
N GLU A 219 23.16 0.98 18.45
CA GLU A 219 23.73 1.03 17.10
C GLU A 219 22.68 1.06 16.00
N MET A 220 21.43 0.73 16.33
CA MET A 220 20.30 0.71 15.42
C MET A 220 19.03 1.26 16.08
N GLN A 221 18.12 1.74 15.26
CA GLN A 221 16.79 2.18 15.67
C GLN A 221 15.72 1.31 15.02
N ILE A 222 14.71 0.93 15.83
CA ILE A 222 13.57 0.10 15.39
C ILE A 222 12.27 0.78 15.80
N ILE A 223 11.32 0.79 14.90
CA ILE A 223 9.90 1.03 15.18
C ILE A 223 9.23 -0.34 15.17
N GLY A 224 8.60 -0.72 16.28
CA GLY A 224 7.81 -1.94 16.36
C GLY A 224 6.31 -1.64 16.33
N ALA A 225 5.50 -2.55 15.82
CA ALA A 225 4.05 -2.53 15.98
C ALA A 225 3.56 -3.90 16.48
N THR A 226 2.62 -3.90 17.41
CA THR A 226 2.01 -5.13 17.93
C THR A 226 0.71 -4.82 18.67
N THR A 227 -0.03 -5.85 19.09
CA THR A 227 -1.18 -5.69 19.97
C THR A 227 -0.75 -5.60 21.45
N LEU A 228 -1.61 -5.02 22.30
CA LEU A 228 -1.34 -4.92 23.74
C LEU A 228 -1.24 -6.32 24.38
N SER A 229 -2.05 -7.26 23.95
CA SER A 229 -2.05 -8.65 24.41
C SER A 229 -0.73 -9.37 24.10
N GLU A 230 -0.24 -9.27 22.87
CA GLU A 230 1.02 -9.88 22.45
C GLU A 230 2.22 -9.19 23.10
N TYR A 231 2.18 -7.86 23.26
CA TYR A 231 3.21 -7.13 24.01
C TYR A 231 3.36 -7.64 25.44
N LYS A 232 2.25 -7.75 26.19
CA LYS A 232 2.26 -8.26 27.59
C LYS A 232 2.74 -9.71 27.66
N LYS A 233 2.34 -10.54 26.70
CA LYS A 233 2.61 -11.97 26.66
C LYS A 233 4.07 -12.29 26.34
N HIS A 234 4.66 -11.57 25.42
CA HIS A 234 5.97 -11.88 24.85
C HIS A 234 7.03 -10.82 25.13
N PHE A 235 6.71 -9.53 24.93
CA PHE A 235 7.70 -8.45 24.94
C PHE A 235 8.01 -7.95 26.36
N ALA A 236 6.99 -7.75 27.19
CA ALA A 236 7.14 -7.22 28.54
C ALA A 236 7.92 -8.18 29.47
N LYS A 237 7.94 -9.48 29.17
CA LYS A 237 8.69 -10.50 29.92
C LYS A 237 10.19 -10.43 29.67
N ASP A 238 10.63 -9.88 28.54
CA ASP A 238 12.03 -9.70 28.22
C ASP A 238 12.52 -8.32 28.67
N ALA A 239 13.09 -8.28 29.87
CA ALA A 239 13.56 -7.04 30.49
C ALA A 239 14.62 -6.31 29.65
N ALA A 240 15.40 -7.02 28.82
CA ALA A 240 16.43 -6.43 27.98
C ALA A 240 15.82 -5.63 26.83
N LEU A 241 14.77 -6.15 26.21
CA LEU A 241 14.03 -5.48 25.16
C LEU A 241 13.12 -4.38 25.73
N ALA A 242 12.36 -4.67 26.78
CA ALA A 242 11.42 -3.73 27.39
C ALA A 242 12.11 -2.42 27.83
N ARG A 243 13.37 -2.47 28.29
CA ARG A 243 14.14 -1.29 28.66
C ARG A 243 14.61 -0.44 27.47
N ARG A 244 14.54 -0.94 26.25
CA ARG A 244 15.02 -0.25 25.03
C ARG A 244 13.90 0.35 24.22
N PHE A 245 12.68 -0.12 24.41
CA PHE A 245 11.51 0.37 23.72
C PHE A 245 10.67 1.34 24.58
N GLN A 246 10.03 2.29 23.92
CA GLN A 246 9.05 3.19 24.52
C GLN A 246 7.70 2.98 23.86
N THR A 247 6.70 2.69 24.67
CA THR A 247 5.35 2.42 24.18
C THR A 247 4.64 3.69 23.72
N VAL A 248 3.91 3.56 22.61
CA VAL A 248 2.97 4.54 22.08
C VAL A 248 1.63 3.81 21.91
N MET A 249 0.61 4.23 22.66
CA MET A 249 -0.72 3.66 22.52
C MET A 249 -1.39 4.21 21.27
N VAL A 250 -2.05 3.33 20.54
CA VAL A 250 -2.81 3.63 19.32
C VAL A 250 -4.22 3.10 19.53
N ASP A 251 -5.11 4.00 19.90
CA ASP A 251 -6.50 3.69 20.18
C ASP A 251 -7.32 3.67 18.86
N GLU A 252 -8.49 3.01 18.92
CA GLU A 252 -9.47 3.06 17.84
C GLU A 252 -9.90 4.52 17.62
N PRO A 253 -9.92 5.04 16.36
CA PRO A 253 -10.34 6.40 16.08
C PRO A 253 -11.82 6.60 16.43
N SER A 254 -12.19 7.86 16.73
CA SER A 254 -13.59 8.25 16.82
C SER A 254 -14.34 8.05 15.51
N GLU A 255 -15.67 8.02 15.55
CA GLU A 255 -16.47 7.96 14.30
C GLU A 255 -16.15 9.14 13.39
N GLU A 256 -16.03 10.34 13.94
CA GLU A 256 -15.73 11.56 13.20
C GLU A 256 -14.34 11.49 12.52
N ASP A 257 -13.34 10.94 13.22
CA ASP A 257 -12.00 10.80 12.65
C ASP A 257 -11.95 9.66 11.62
N ALA A 258 -12.70 8.57 11.86
CA ALA A 258 -12.85 7.49 10.88
C ALA A 258 -13.53 7.98 9.60
N GLU A 259 -14.57 8.83 9.69
CA GLU A 259 -15.18 9.46 8.51
C GLU A 259 -14.16 10.31 7.72
N LYS A 260 -13.36 11.13 8.41
CA LYS A 260 -12.30 11.92 7.75
C LYS A 260 -11.27 11.05 7.05
N ILE A 261 -10.87 9.93 7.69
CA ILE A 261 -9.94 8.95 7.10
C ILE A 261 -10.53 8.36 5.82
N LEU A 262 -11.77 7.87 5.86
CA LEU A 262 -12.42 7.29 4.70
C LEU A 262 -12.61 8.32 3.56
N LEU A 263 -12.99 9.55 3.89
CA LEU A 263 -13.09 10.65 2.92
C LEU A 263 -11.76 10.94 2.25
N GLY A 264 -10.66 10.88 3.00
CA GLY A 264 -9.31 11.05 2.44
C GLY A 264 -8.85 9.90 1.55
N LEU A 265 -9.31 8.68 1.84
CA LEU A 265 -8.99 7.48 1.05
C LEU A 265 -9.91 7.33 -0.17
N ARG A 266 -11.12 7.90 -0.12
CA ARG A 266 -12.18 7.73 -1.12
C ARG A 266 -11.71 7.85 -2.56
N GLY A 267 -10.92 8.89 -2.88
CA GLY A 267 -10.47 9.14 -4.25
C GLY A 267 -9.68 7.98 -4.87
N LYS A 268 -8.88 7.28 -4.08
CA LYS A 268 -8.12 6.10 -4.55
C LYS A 268 -9.03 4.90 -4.81
N TYR A 269 -10.03 4.69 -3.97
CA TYR A 269 -11.02 3.63 -4.16
C TYR A 269 -11.94 3.92 -5.35
N GLU A 270 -12.36 5.18 -5.53
CA GLU A 270 -13.13 5.63 -6.69
C GLU A 270 -12.34 5.40 -8.00
N GLU A 271 -11.06 5.72 -8.03
CA GLU A 271 -10.20 5.48 -9.19
C GLU A 271 -10.03 3.98 -9.47
N PHE A 272 -9.79 3.17 -8.43
CA PHE A 272 -9.60 1.73 -8.57
C PHE A 272 -10.85 1.02 -9.05
N HIS A 273 -12.02 1.33 -8.45
CA HIS A 273 -13.30 0.70 -8.80
C HIS A 273 -13.99 1.37 -9.97
N ARG A 274 -13.53 2.55 -10.43
CA ARG A 274 -14.19 3.40 -11.41
C ARG A 274 -15.65 3.66 -11.02
N ALA A 275 -15.88 3.93 -9.76
CA ALA A 275 -17.17 4.16 -9.14
C ALA A 275 -17.07 5.39 -8.25
N ARG A 276 -18.13 6.19 -8.17
CA ARG A 276 -18.22 7.32 -7.26
C ARG A 276 -18.86 6.88 -5.95
N ILE A 277 -18.30 7.31 -4.83
CA ILE A 277 -18.77 6.96 -3.49
C ILE A 277 -19.41 8.18 -2.85
N GLU A 278 -20.69 8.09 -2.50
CA GLU A 278 -21.41 9.18 -1.84
C GLU A 278 -20.90 9.42 -0.40
N ASP A 279 -20.96 10.67 0.05
CA ASP A 279 -20.66 11.00 1.46
C ASP A 279 -21.60 10.25 2.43
N ALA A 280 -22.83 10.00 2.03
CA ALA A 280 -23.79 9.20 2.79
C ALA A 280 -23.31 7.75 2.95
N ALA A 281 -22.74 7.15 1.89
CA ALA A 281 -22.16 5.81 1.94
C ALA A 281 -20.95 5.73 2.88
N VAL A 282 -20.07 6.74 2.84
CA VAL A 282 -18.91 6.82 3.76
C VAL A 282 -19.38 6.87 5.21
N ARG A 283 -20.32 7.76 5.54
CA ARG A 283 -20.91 7.85 6.89
C ARG A 283 -21.60 6.55 7.30
N ALA A 284 -22.33 5.92 6.38
CA ALA A 284 -22.96 4.64 6.63
C ALA A 284 -21.92 3.53 6.91
N ALA A 285 -20.81 3.47 6.18
CA ALA A 285 -19.77 2.50 6.39
C ALA A 285 -19.18 2.59 7.82
N VAL A 286 -18.91 3.80 8.32
CA VAL A 286 -18.43 4.01 9.69
C VAL A 286 -19.50 3.63 10.72
N ARG A 287 -20.70 4.19 10.60
CA ARG A 287 -21.80 3.99 11.56
C ARG A 287 -22.23 2.52 11.64
N LEU A 288 -22.45 1.87 10.49
CA LEU A 288 -22.92 0.49 10.45
C LEU A 288 -21.84 -0.49 10.88
N SER A 289 -20.58 -0.28 10.47
CA SER A 289 -19.48 -1.13 10.94
C SER A 289 -19.30 -1.05 12.45
N LYS A 290 -19.38 0.13 13.05
CA LYS A 290 -19.27 0.30 14.49
C LYS A 290 -20.41 -0.40 15.23
N ARG A 291 -21.63 -0.33 14.69
CA ARG A 291 -22.83 -0.90 15.34
C ARG A 291 -22.94 -2.42 15.22
N TYR A 292 -22.58 -2.97 14.05
CA TYR A 292 -22.88 -4.37 13.72
C TYR A 292 -21.63 -5.27 13.59
N ILE A 293 -20.43 -4.70 13.46
CA ILE A 293 -19.17 -5.45 13.34
C ILE A 293 -18.33 -5.18 14.60
N THR A 294 -18.35 -6.11 15.55
CA THR A 294 -17.73 -5.94 16.86
C THR A 294 -16.38 -6.63 17.01
N ASP A 295 -16.02 -7.50 16.08
CA ASP A 295 -14.80 -8.31 16.06
C ASP A 295 -13.58 -7.60 15.44
N ARG A 296 -13.79 -6.42 14.84
CA ARG A 296 -12.76 -5.61 14.19
C ARG A 296 -12.85 -4.14 14.65
N CYS A 297 -11.76 -3.40 14.46
CA CYS A 297 -11.67 -1.99 14.82
C CYS A 297 -11.80 -1.05 13.62
N LEU A 298 -12.24 0.19 13.89
CA LEU A 298 -12.12 1.29 12.96
C LEU A 298 -10.64 1.70 12.79
N PRO A 299 -10.21 2.21 11.62
CA PRO A 299 -11.02 2.43 10.40
C PRO A 299 -11.14 1.19 9.49
N ASP A 300 -10.37 0.13 9.74
CA ASP A 300 -10.18 -1.03 8.86
C ASP A 300 -11.52 -1.65 8.42
N LYS A 301 -12.41 -1.97 9.38
CA LYS A 301 -13.73 -2.53 9.08
C LYS A 301 -14.61 -1.64 8.20
N ALA A 302 -14.48 -0.32 8.31
CA ALA A 302 -15.26 0.62 7.50
C ALA A 302 -14.65 0.79 6.10
N VAL A 303 -13.33 0.74 5.99
CA VAL A 303 -12.60 0.72 4.71
C VAL A 303 -12.97 -0.54 3.93
N ASP A 304 -12.92 -1.70 4.56
CA ASP A 304 -13.30 -2.98 3.95
C ASP A 304 -14.74 -2.96 3.42
N LEU A 305 -15.68 -2.40 4.20
CA LEU A 305 -17.09 -2.25 3.75
C LEU A 305 -17.21 -1.37 2.53
N MET A 306 -16.49 -0.25 2.50
CA MET A 306 -16.49 0.68 1.37
C MET A 306 -15.90 0.03 0.12
N ASP A 307 -14.80 -0.70 0.25
CA ASP A 307 -14.13 -1.42 -0.81
C ASP A 307 -15.03 -2.53 -1.40
N GLU A 308 -15.62 -3.36 -0.54
CA GLU A 308 -16.50 -4.44 -0.98
C GLU A 308 -17.80 -3.92 -1.63
N ALA A 309 -18.40 -2.85 -1.07
CA ALA A 309 -19.57 -2.23 -1.67
C ALA A 309 -19.27 -1.66 -3.07
N ALA A 310 -18.14 -0.96 -3.22
CA ALA A 310 -17.72 -0.43 -4.51
C ALA A 310 -17.45 -1.55 -5.54
N SER A 311 -16.77 -2.61 -5.12
CA SER A 311 -16.55 -3.81 -5.94
C SER A 311 -17.86 -4.45 -6.38
N ARG A 312 -18.81 -4.63 -5.46
CA ARG A 312 -20.10 -5.26 -5.72
C ARG A 312 -20.96 -4.45 -6.70
N VAL A 313 -21.02 -3.13 -6.49
CA VAL A 313 -21.77 -2.23 -7.39
C VAL A 313 -21.16 -2.25 -8.79
N ARG A 314 -19.82 -2.24 -8.88
CA ARG A 314 -19.11 -2.39 -10.16
C ARG A 314 -19.45 -3.72 -10.84
N MET A 315 -19.40 -4.85 -10.12
CA MET A 315 -19.72 -6.16 -10.68
C MET A 315 -21.18 -6.26 -11.16
N ARG A 316 -22.13 -5.67 -10.42
CA ARG A 316 -23.54 -5.61 -10.80
C ARG A 316 -23.72 -4.87 -12.14
N ASN A 317 -23.00 -3.76 -12.32
CA ASN A 317 -23.09 -2.97 -13.55
C ASN A 317 -22.32 -3.58 -14.74
N ILE A 318 -21.29 -4.40 -14.49
CA ILE A 318 -20.58 -5.16 -15.54
C ILE A 318 -21.40 -6.39 -15.97
N GLY A 319 -22.24 -6.93 -15.08
CA GLY A 319 -23.02 -8.16 -15.32
C GLY A 319 -24.23 -7.98 -16.25
N ASP A 320 -24.67 -6.76 -16.53
CA ASP A 320 -25.89 -6.50 -17.35
C ASP A 320 -25.68 -6.58 -18.87
N THR A 321 -24.54 -7.07 -19.33
CA THR A 321 -24.29 -7.21 -20.77
C THR A 321 -24.41 -8.66 -21.26
N ASP A 322 -25.62 -9.18 -21.29
CA ASP A 322 -25.97 -10.33 -22.14
C ASP A 322 -25.49 -10.14 -23.60
N GLN A 323 -25.41 -8.88 -24.05
CA GLN A 323 -24.86 -8.54 -25.36
C GLN A 323 -23.36 -8.83 -25.50
N LEU A 324 -22.55 -8.55 -24.48
CA LEU A 324 -21.10 -8.86 -24.50
C LEU A 324 -20.85 -10.37 -24.40
N ALA A 325 -21.65 -11.09 -23.64
CA ALA A 325 -21.60 -12.55 -23.57
C ALA A 325 -21.99 -13.16 -24.91
N GLY A 326 -23.02 -12.65 -25.57
CA GLY A 326 -23.43 -13.06 -26.92
C GLY A 326 -22.34 -12.84 -27.96
N LEU A 327 -21.73 -11.65 -27.99
CA LEU A 327 -20.62 -11.34 -28.91
C LEU A 327 -19.40 -12.25 -28.68
N ARG A 328 -19.05 -12.56 -27.44
CA ARG A 328 -17.96 -13.50 -27.13
C ARG A 328 -18.23 -14.91 -27.62
N THR A 329 -19.45 -15.37 -27.47
CA THR A 329 -19.89 -16.70 -27.94
C THR A 329 -19.83 -16.76 -29.48
N GLU A 330 -20.32 -15.72 -30.16
CA GLU A 330 -20.29 -15.60 -31.62
C GLU A 330 -18.84 -15.58 -32.16
N ILE A 331 -17.95 -14.82 -31.51
CA ILE A 331 -16.51 -14.79 -31.85
C ILE A 331 -15.88 -16.19 -31.71
N ALA A 332 -16.17 -16.90 -30.60
CA ALA A 332 -15.64 -18.25 -30.37
C ALA A 332 -16.10 -19.24 -31.45
N GLU A 333 -17.34 -19.11 -31.89
CA GLU A 333 -17.90 -19.96 -32.94
C GLU A 333 -17.31 -19.67 -34.31
N ILE A 334 -17.09 -18.40 -34.65
CA ILE A 334 -16.42 -17.99 -35.90
C ILE A 334 -14.96 -18.43 -35.92
N VAL A 335 -14.23 -18.33 -34.80
CA VAL A 335 -12.85 -18.81 -34.70
C VAL A 335 -12.79 -20.31 -34.99
N LYS A 336 -13.71 -21.09 -34.43
CA LYS A 336 -13.80 -22.54 -34.65
C LYS A 336 -14.11 -22.86 -36.12
N GLN A 337 -15.04 -22.11 -36.76
CA GLN A 337 -15.36 -22.30 -38.16
C GLN A 337 -14.17 -21.92 -39.10
N LYS A 338 -13.44 -20.86 -38.73
CA LYS A 338 -12.22 -20.45 -39.46
C LYS A 338 -11.15 -21.53 -39.38
N GLU A 339 -10.91 -22.14 -38.22
CA GLU A 339 -9.96 -23.24 -38.05
C GLU A 339 -10.35 -24.47 -38.90
N ALA A 340 -11.65 -24.78 -38.94
CA ALA A 340 -12.19 -25.87 -39.77
C ALA A 340 -12.02 -25.58 -41.27
N ALA A 341 -12.25 -24.33 -41.71
CA ALA A 341 -12.04 -23.93 -43.12
C ALA A 341 -10.57 -24.01 -43.53
N ILE A 342 -9.64 -23.61 -42.67
CA ILE A 342 -8.18 -23.73 -42.88
C ILE A 342 -7.80 -25.20 -42.98
N SER A 343 -8.31 -26.06 -42.12
CA SER A 343 -8.04 -27.50 -42.14
C SER A 343 -8.60 -28.17 -43.40
N GLY A 344 -9.72 -27.65 -43.94
CA GLY A 344 -10.34 -28.07 -45.19
C GLY A 344 -9.72 -27.43 -46.46
N GLN A 345 -8.67 -26.61 -46.34
CA GLN A 345 -8.02 -25.86 -47.42
C GLN A 345 -8.94 -24.87 -48.20
N ASP A 346 -10.04 -24.47 -47.56
CA ASP A 346 -10.97 -23.45 -48.08
C ASP A 346 -10.52 -22.06 -47.64
N TYR A 347 -9.48 -21.53 -48.32
CA TYR A 347 -8.85 -20.26 -47.95
C TYR A 347 -9.75 -19.06 -48.20
N GLU A 348 -10.69 -19.14 -49.15
CA GLU A 348 -11.62 -18.05 -49.43
C GLU A 348 -12.62 -17.86 -48.31
N LYS A 349 -13.18 -18.97 -47.81
CA LYS A 349 -14.05 -18.98 -46.64
C LYS A 349 -13.34 -18.59 -45.35
N ALA A 350 -12.08 -19.03 -45.17
CA ALA A 350 -11.26 -18.64 -44.04
C ALA A 350 -10.96 -17.13 -44.02
N ALA A 351 -10.79 -16.48 -45.18
CA ALA A 351 -10.60 -15.03 -45.31
C ALA A 351 -11.87 -14.27 -44.88
N GLN A 352 -13.05 -14.69 -45.37
CA GLN A 352 -14.33 -14.09 -45.00
C GLN A 352 -14.62 -14.22 -43.51
N LEU A 353 -14.32 -15.37 -42.90
CA LEU A 353 -14.50 -15.58 -41.45
C LEU A 353 -13.53 -14.74 -40.61
N ARG A 354 -12.31 -14.52 -41.11
CA ARG A 354 -11.33 -13.62 -40.48
C ARG A 354 -11.83 -12.17 -40.45
N ASP A 355 -12.37 -11.69 -41.56
CA ASP A 355 -12.88 -10.32 -41.64
C ASP A 355 -14.09 -10.15 -40.71
N ARG A 356 -14.96 -11.16 -40.63
CA ARG A 356 -16.09 -11.17 -39.67
C ARG A 356 -15.63 -11.22 -38.21
N GLU A 357 -14.59 -11.99 -37.89
CA GLU A 357 -13.97 -12.01 -36.55
C GLU A 357 -13.45 -10.62 -36.18
N GLN A 358 -12.78 -9.91 -37.10
CA GLN A 358 -12.28 -8.57 -36.87
C GLN A 358 -13.40 -7.55 -36.61
N GLU A 359 -14.48 -7.63 -37.38
CA GLU A 359 -15.68 -6.78 -37.14
C GLU A 359 -16.26 -6.99 -35.75
N LEU A 360 -16.48 -8.25 -35.36
CA LEU A 360 -17.05 -8.57 -34.04
C LEU A 360 -16.14 -8.18 -32.88
N ARG A 361 -14.82 -8.33 -33.06
CA ARG A 361 -13.84 -7.84 -32.08
C ARG A 361 -13.87 -6.32 -31.96
N ALA A 362 -13.97 -5.60 -33.07
CA ALA A 362 -14.13 -4.15 -33.07
C ALA A 362 -15.43 -3.71 -32.40
N GLN A 363 -16.55 -4.42 -32.64
CA GLN A 363 -17.81 -4.18 -31.95
C GLN A 363 -17.72 -4.45 -30.44
N LEU A 364 -17.03 -5.53 -30.04
CA LEU A 364 -16.81 -5.85 -28.64
C LEU A 364 -15.97 -4.77 -27.94
N GLU A 365 -14.94 -4.26 -28.60
CA GLU A 365 -14.12 -3.16 -28.07
C GLU A 365 -14.88 -1.83 -28.03
N ALA A 366 -15.69 -1.54 -29.05
CA ALA A 366 -16.53 -0.33 -29.07
C ALA A 366 -17.60 -0.37 -27.97
N SER A 367 -18.22 -1.52 -27.75
CA SER A 367 -19.18 -1.72 -26.65
C SER A 367 -18.51 -1.56 -25.30
N ARG A 368 -17.32 -2.13 -25.10
CA ARG A 368 -16.53 -1.94 -23.86
C ARG A 368 -16.16 -0.48 -23.61
N ARG A 369 -15.74 0.27 -24.65
CA ARG A 369 -15.44 1.70 -24.52
C ARG A 369 -16.69 2.54 -24.27
N GLY A 370 -17.81 2.14 -24.83
CA GLY A 370 -19.10 2.80 -24.63
C GLY A 370 -19.70 2.59 -23.25
N GLU A 371 -19.40 1.46 -22.61
CA GLU A 371 -19.80 1.16 -21.23
C GLU A 371 -18.95 1.94 -20.22
N ASP A 372 -17.62 2.06 -20.44
CA ASP A 372 -16.74 2.90 -19.61
C ASP A 372 -17.15 4.39 -19.59
N GLN A 373 -17.93 4.84 -20.56
CA GLN A 373 -18.36 6.25 -20.65
C GLN A 373 -19.82 6.52 -20.24
N ARG A 374 -20.66 5.50 -20.02
CA ARG A 374 -22.13 5.70 -19.96
C ARG A 374 -22.79 5.56 -18.60
N VAL A 375 -22.16 4.95 -17.61
CA VAL A 375 -22.78 4.78 -16.29
C VAL A 375 -21.84 5.32 -15.22
N GLU A 376 -22.21 6.45 -14.64
CA GLU A 376 -21.60 6.91 -13.40
C GLU A 376 -22.05 5.93 -12.31
N ILE A 377 -21.19 4.92 -12.05
CA ILE A 377 -21.44 3.89 -11.04
C ILE A 377 -21.39 4.58 -9.68
N LEU A 378 -22.53 4.62 -8.99
CA LEU A 378 -22.68 5.31 -7.71
C LEU A 378 -22.84 4.29 -6.59
N VAL A 379 -22.00 4.40 -5.57
CA VAL A 379 -22.09 3.61 -4.33
C VAL A 379 -22.89 4.39 -3.30
N THR A 380 -24.00 3.81 -2.85
CA THR A 380 -24.96 4.43 -1.94
C THR A 380 -24.93 3.83 -0.54
N GLU A 381 -25.60 4.46 0.42
CA GLU A 381 -25.81 3.92 1.77
C GLU A 381 -26.45 2.51 1.75
N ASN A 382 -27.36 2.26 0.80
CA ASN A 382 -28.02 0.97 0.68
C ASN A 382 -27.04 -0.16 0.29
N ASP A 383 -26.07 0.14 -0.57
CA ASP A 383 -25.06 -0.83 -0.99
C ASP A 383 -24.16 -1.22 0.20
N ILE A 384 -23.81 -0.25 1.04
CA ILE A 384 -23.09 -0.51 2.31
C ILE A 384 -23.95 -1.39 3.26
N ALA A 385 -25.22 -1.05 3.42
CA ALA A 385 -26.14 -1.81 4.28
C ALA A 385 -26.33 -3.26 3.81
N ASP A 386 -26.33 -3.48 2.48
CA ASP A 386 -26.39 -4.83 1.89
C ASP A 386 -25.14 -5.66 2.21
N VAL A 387 -23.94 -5.05 2.16
CA VAL A 387 -22.70 -5.73 2.53
C VAL A 387 -22.69 -6.08 4.02
N VAL A 388 -23.09 -5.15 4.88
CA VAL A 388 -23.21 -5.40 6.33
C VAL A 388 -24.20 -6.54 6.60
N ALA A 389 -25.33 -6.56 5.91
CA ALA A 389 -26.32 -7.62 6.05
C ALA A 389 -25.77 -8.99 5.60
N GLN A 390 -24.94 -9.01 4.57
CA GLN A 390 -24.27 -10.23 4.10
C GLN A 390 -23.24 -10.75 5.12
N TRP A 391 -22.43 -9.88 5.71
CA TRP A 391 -21.38 -10.27 6.66
C TRP A 391 -21.94 -10.72 8.00
N THR A 392 -22.97 -10.02 8.48
CA THR A 392 -23.53 -10.25 9.83
C THR A 392 -24.75 -11.16 9.84
N GLY A 393 -25.39 -11.38 8.68
CA GLY A 393 -26.69 -12.05 8.59
C GLY A 393 -27.87 -11.21 9.11
N ILE A 394 -27.65 -9.95 9.48
CA ILE A 394 -28.66 -9.05 10.05
C ILE A 394 -29.27 -8.18 8.94
N PRO A 395 -30.58 -8.20 8.69
CA PRO A 395 -31.22 -7.38 7.64
C PRO A 395 -31.31 -5.90 8.05
N VAL A 396 -30.17 -5.19 7.97
CA VAL A 396 -30.00 -3.82 8.48
C VAL A 396 -30.98 -2.83 7.90
N GLN A 397 -31.30 -2.91 6.61
CA GLN A 397 -32.28 -2.03 5.95
C GLN A 397 -33.69 -2.17 6.54
N ARG A 398 -34.13 -3.40 6.84
CA ARG A 398 -35.45 -3.66 7.43
C ARG A 398 -35.54 -3.18 8.88
N ILE A 399 -34.42 -3.21 9.59
CA ILE A 399 -34.36 -2.73 10.98
C ILE A 399 -34.45 -1.22 11.01
N ALA A 400 -33.70 -0.50 10.16
CA ALA A 400 -33.73 0.95 10.06
C ALA A 400 -35.14 1.47 9.67
N ALA A 401 -35.79 0.83 8.71
CA ALA A 401 -37.17 1.18 8.31
C ALA A 401 -38.15 0.99 9.49
N LYS A 402 -38.07 -0.14 10.20
CA LYS A 402 -38.93 -0.40 11.37
C LYS A 402 -38.63 0.52 12.55
N GLU A 403 -37.37 0.91 12.77
CA GLU A 403 -37.00 1.90 13.80
C GLU A 403 -37.54 3.28 13.45
N SER A 404 -37.44 3.73 12.18
CA SER A 404 -38.02 4.99 11.71
C SER A 404 -39.55 5.02 11.87
N GLU A 405 -40.26 3.96 11.49
CA GLU A 405 -41.69 3.86 11.71
C GLU A 405 -42.08 3.90 13.19
N ARG A 406 -41.29 3.22 14.03
CA ARG A 406 -41.49 3.25 15.50
C ARG A 406 -41.23 4.63 16.09
N LEU A 407 -40.16 5.32 15.65
CA LEU A 407 -39.85 6.68 16.10
C LEU A 407 -40.94 7.68 15.65
N LEU A 408 -41.41 7.60 14.41
CA LEU A 408 -42.54 8.42 13.92
C LEU A 408 -43.86 8.12 14.66
N ALA A 409 -44.02 6.89 15.14
CA ALA A 409 -45.21 6.52 15.92
C ALA A 409 -45.05 6.83 17.43
N LEU A 410 -43.85 7.16 17.91
CA LEU A 410 -43.52 7.31 19.32
C LEU A 410 -44.28 8.45 19.96
N GLU A 411 -44.37 9.62 19.30
CA GLU A 411 -45.16 10.76 19.72
C GLU A 411 -46.64 10.38 19.98
N LYS A 412 -47.23 9.63 19.06
CA LYS A 412 -48.61 9.14 19.17
C LYS A 412 -48.77 8.10 20.29
N GLN A 413 -47.76 7.27 20.51
CA GLN A 413 -47.79 6.27 21.58
C GLN A 413 -47.58 6.90 23.00
N ILE A 414 -46.68 7.89 23.09
CA ILE A 414 -46.46 8.63 24.37
C ILE A 414 -47.73 9.46 24.65
N GLY A 415 -48.31 10.19 23.70
CA GLY A 415 -49.51 10.99 23.88
C GLY A 415 -50.75 10.20 24.33
N ARG A 416 -50.79 8.87 24.06
CA ARG A 416 -51.87 7.98 24.55
C ARG A 416 -51.68 7.61 26.04
N ARG A 417 -50.44 7.65 26.57
CA ARG A 417 -50.11 7.27 27.95
C ARG A 417 -49.96 8.48 28.87
N VAL A 418 -49.52 9.60 28.32
CA VAL A 418 -49.23 10.83 29.04
C VAL A 418 -50.33 11.82 28.70
N ILE A 419 -51.32 11.94 29.56
CA ILE A 419 -52.50 12.81 29.36
C ILE A 419 -52.19 14.20 29.95
N GLY A 420 -52.43 15.26 29.18
CA GLY A 420 -52.30 16.65 29.62
C GLY A 420 -50.93 17.28 29.55
N GLN A 421 -49.97 16.67 28.83
CA GLN A 421 -48.60 17.24 28.60
C GLN A 421 -48.23 17.27 27.12
N ASP A 422 -49.15 17.73 26.29
CA ASP A 422 -48.97 17.69 24.80
C ASP A 422 -47.81 18.51 24.28
N GLU A 423 -47.41 19.59 24.98
CA GLU A 423 -46.25 20.40 24.64
C GLU A 423 -44.91 19.63 24.92
N ALA A 424 -44.84 18.93 26.03
CA ALA A 424 -43.66 18.14 26.42
C ALA A 424 -43.50 16.87 25.54
N VAL A 425 -44.60 16.34 24.99
CA VAL A 425 -44.57 15.17 24.08
C VAL A 425 -44.15 15.57 22.68
N ARG A 426 -44.33 16.83 22.28
CA ARG A 426 -43.92 17.38 20.99
C ARG A 426 -42.51 17.94 20.95
N ALA A 427 -41.95 18.30 22.14
CA ALA A 427 -40.58 18.76 22.30
C ALA A 427 -39.57 17.58 22.25
#